data_3925c7e11a99f682891b0a4e1ef57cd4
#
_entry.id   3925c7e11a99f682891b0a4e1ef57cd4
#
_cell.length_a   1.000
_cell.length_b   1.000
_cell.length_c   1.000
_cell.angle_alpha   90.00
_cell.angle_beta   90.00
_cell.angle_gamma   90.00
#
_symmetry.space_group_name_H-M   'P 1'
#
loop_
_entity.id
_entity.type
_entity.pdbx_description
1 polymer ?
#
loop_
_entity_poly.entity_id
_entity_poly.type
_entity_poly.pdbx_seq_one_letter_code
_entity_poly.pdbx_strand_id
1 'polypeptide(L)'
;VTFDDPNEEGRRWQIDVTFLTSHWQCIFGHGCQGVLTERAPEMVQGCCSYGAHFSNRKDRDRVVRAAKELTDDEWQYAKAGRAKGVYAKCGKDEEGRIEWRTRLVDDACIFLNRPGFPAGPGCALHQKAMRTGRHHSDLKPEVCWQLPLRRTDEDQEDGTVVSTFSEFGRDGWGDGGQEFAWWCTEAPEAFTAAEPVYRSMGEEMRKMLGDDLYKQVVAYLDERTQSKPPPAPHPSEVPVQFTRRRPAARGSNGSRRRR
;
A
#
# COMPACT_ATOMS: atom_id res chain seq x y z
N VAL A 1 1.00 1.90 19.55
CA VAL A 1 1.20 3.01 20.50
C VAL A 1 0.10 4.04 20.31
N THR A 2 -0.19 4.82 21.35
CA THR A 2 -1.26 5.84 21.30
C THR A 2 -0.69 7.23 21.46
N PHE A 3 -1.22 8.19 20.69
CA PHE A 3 -0.95 9.64 20.79
C PHE A 3 -2.26 10.41 20.83
N ASP A 4 -2.30 11.50 21.59
CA ASP A 4 -3.37 12.48 21.45
C ASP A 4 -3.04 13.37 20.23
N ASP A 5 -4.07 13.79 19.48
CA ASP A 5 -3.86 14.65 18.32
C ASP A 5 -3.41 16.05 18.78
N PRO A 6 -2.27 16.57 18.32
CA PRO A 6 -1.78 17.88 18.75
C PRO A 6 -2.62 19.06 18.25
N ASN A 7 -3.49 18.84 17.26
CA ASN A 7 -4.24 19.89 16.58
C ASN A 7 -5.78 19.71 16.66
N GLU A 8 -6.26 18.56 17.17
CA GLU A 8 -7.69 18.24 17.25
C GLU A 8 -8.02 17.64 18.63
N GLU A 9 -8.63 18.44 19.51
CA GLU A 9 -9.08 18.00 20.82
C GLU A 9 -10.13 16.88 20.68
N GLY A 10 -10.01 15.84 21.52
CA GLY A 10 -10.90 14.67 21.47
C GLY A 10 -10.52 13.63 20.41
N ARG A 11 -9.45 13.82 19.64
CA ARG A 11 -8.95 12.80 18.73
C ARG A 11 -7.73 12.09 19.33
N ARG A 12 -7.74 10.77 19.26
CA ARG A 12 -6.63 9.91 19.70
C ARG A 12 -6.20 9.00 18.56
N TRP A 13 -4.88 8.86 18.38
CA TRP A 13 -4.29 8.03 17.35
C TRP A 13 -3.73 6.74 17.93
N GLN A 14 -4.05 5.62 17.27
CA GLN A 14 -3.41 4.32 17.49
C GLN A 14 -2.47 4.05 16.30
N ILE A 15 -1.18 3.95 16.57
CA ILE A 15 -0.13 3.83 15.55
C ILE A 15 0.46 2.42 15.58
N ASP A 16 0.47 1.74 14.43
CA ASP A 16 1.09 0.42 14.26
C ASP A 16 2.61 0.55 14.20
N VAL A 17 3.26 0.25 15.31
CA VAL A 17 4.72 0.29 15.44
C VAL A 17 5.39 -0.79 14.59
N THR A 18 4.79 -1.98 14.52
CA THR A 18 5.38 -3.15 13.85
C THR A 18 5.54 -2.90 12.36
N PHE A 19 4.46 -2.45 11.70
CA PHE A 19 4.54 -2.13 10.28
C PHE A 19 5.42 -0.90 10.01
N LEU A 20 5.29 0.17 10.78
CA LEU A 20 6.04 1.39 10.54
C LEU A 20 7.55 1.23 10.74
N THR A 21 8.00 0.30 11.59
CA THR A 21 9.43 0.00 11.76
C THR A 21 9.95 -1.08 10.81
N SER A 22 9.08 -1.70 10.01
CA SER A 22 9.47 -2.69 8.99
C SER A 22 10.13 -2.03 7.76
N HIS A 23 10.85 -2.83 6.98
CA HIS A 23 11.55 -2.40 5.76
C HIS A 23 10.74 -2.65 4.49
N TRP A 24 9.44 -2.44 4.55
CA TRP A 24 8.56 -2.59 3.40
C TRP A 24 8.82 -1.53 2.33
N GLN A 25 8.71 -1.94 1.05
CA GLN A 25 8.71 -1.04 -0.11
C GLN A 25 7.79 -1.56 -1.22
N CYS A 26 7.30 -0.65 -2.07
CA CYS A 26 6.58 -1.03 -3.27
C CYS A 26 7.53 -1.67 -4.28
N ILE A 27 7.27 -2.94 -4.64
CA ILE A 27 8.07 -3.72 -5.60
C ILE A 27 7.40 -3.82 -6.98
N PHE A 28 6.61 -2.83 -7.39
CA PHE A 28 6.05 -2.79 -8.74
C PHE A 28 7.18 -2.87 -9.79
N GLY A 29 7.04 -3.80 -10.73
CA GLY A 29 8.08 -4.09 -11.73
C GLY A 29 9.26 -4.93 -11.22
N HIS A 30 9.30 -5.27 -9.92
CA HIS A 30 10.37 -6.05 -9.28
C HIS A 30 9.82 -7.26 -8.50
N GLY A 31 8.76 -7.90 -9.01
CA GLY A 31 8.15 -9.07 -8.39
C GLY A 31 6.75 -8.87 -7.82
N CYS A 32 6.17 -7.66 -7.92
CA CYS A 32 4.77 -7.43 -7.62
C CYS A 32 3.88 -8.32 -8.49
N GLN A 33 2.97 -9.06 -7.87
CA GLN A 33 2.08 -9.99 -8.57
C GLN A 33 0.66 -9.44 -8.77
N GLY A 34 0.45 -8.17 -8.42
CA GLY A 34 -0.85 -7.52 -8.54
C GLY A 34 -1.85 -7.99 -7.48
N VAL A 35 -3.08 -7.55 -7.64
CA VAL A 35 -4.23 -7.91 -6.78
C VAL A 35 -5.18 -8.80 -7.60
N LEU A 36 -4.71 -10.01 -7.88
CA LEU A 36 -5.38 -11.01 -8.70
C LEU A 36 -5.66 -12.27 -7.87
N THR A 37 -6.65 -13.04 -8.26
CA THR A 37 -6.97 -14.35 -7.65
C THR A 37 -5.96 -15.44 -8.03
N GLU A 38 -5.17 -15.20 -9.08
CA GLU A 38 -4.06 -16.04 -9.51
C GLU A 38 -2.78 -15.22 -9.63
N ARG A 39 -1.62 -15.86 -9.43
CA ARG A 39 -0.32 -15.21 -9.59
C ARG A 39 -0.02 -15.01 -11.07
N ALA A 40 0.18 -13.76 -11.50
CA ALA A 40 0.47 -13.41 -12.88
C ALA A 40 1.54 -12.29 -12.96
N PRO A 41 2.78 -12.56 -12.52
CA PRO A 41 3.84 -11.55 -12.49
C PRO A 41 4.21 -11.04 -13.90
N GLU A 42 3.98 -11.85 -14.93
CA GLU A 42 4.23 -11.49 -16.35
C GLU A 42 3.30 -10.38 -16.85
N MET A 43 2.15 -10.17 -16.23
CA MET A 43 1.23 -9.09 -16.61
C MET A 43 1.75 -7.70 -16.21
N VAL A 44 2.75 -7.62 -15.33
CA VAL A 44 3.31 -6.35 -14.79
C VAL A 44 2.19 -5.43 -14.31
N GLN A 45 1.29 -5.98 -13.52
CA GLN A 45 0.18 -5.27 -12.88
C GLN A 45 0.47 -5.02 -11.39
N GLY A 46 -0.27 -4.12 -10.79
CA GLY A 46 -0.20 -3.83 -9.37
C GLY A 46 -1.58 -3.43 -8.84
N CYS A 47 -1.69 -3.01 -7.60
CA CYS A 47 -2.91 -2.49 -7.01
C CYS A 47 -3.53 -1.34 -7.84
N CYS A 48 -2.71 -0.59 -8.57
CA CYS A 48 -3.15 0.47 -9.50
C CYS A 48 -3.90 -0.04 -10.74
N SER A 49 -3.89 -1.34 -11.04
CA SER A 49 -4.54 -1.90 -12.25
C SER A 49 -6.06 -1.82 -12.19
N TYR A 50 -6.65 -1.88 -11.00
CA TYR A 50 -8.11 -1.86 -10.82
C TYR A 50 -8.76 -0.48 -10.94
N GLY A 51 -7.95 0.55 -11.12
CA GLY A 51 -8.39 1.93 -11.02
C GLY A 51 -8.44 2.41 -9.57
N ALA A 52 -8.45 3.71 -9.39
CA ALA A 52 -8.44 4.34 -8.08
C ALA A 52 -9.79 5.00 -7.83
N HIS A 53 -10.47 4.64 -6.74
CA HIS A 53 -11.60 5.40 -6.22
C HIS A 53 -11.10 6.75 -5.71
N PHE A 54 -11.83 7.79 -5.97
CA PHE A 54 -11.50 9.12 -5.48
C PHE A 54 -12.11 9.33 -4.12
N SER A 55 -11.30 9.75 -3.16
CA SER A 55 -11.76 10.04 -1.79
C SER A 55 -12.80 11.17 -1.77
N ASN A 56 -12.66 12.15 -2.68
CA ASN A 56 -13.54 13.29 -2.78
C ASN A 56 -13.36 14.04 -4.12
N ARG A 57 -14.14 15.11 -4.31
CA ARG A 57 -14.07 15.94 -5.51
C ARG A 57 -12.71 16.64 -5.68
N LYS A 58 -12.07 17.07 -4.59
CA LYS A 58 -10.76 17.77 -4.66
C LYS A 58 -9.67 16.84 -5.15
N ASP A 59 -9.66 15.58 -4.67
CA ASP A 59 -8.76 14.53 -5.13
C ASP A 59 -8.93 14.28 -6.64
N ARG A 60 -10.16 14.05 -7.09
CA ARG A 60 -10.47 13.87 -8.52
C ARG A 60 -9.99 15.05 -9.36
N ASP A 61 -10.33 16.28 -8.96
CA ASP A 61 -10.01 17.47 -9.73
C ASP A 61 -8.48 17.73 -9.76
N ARG A 62 -7.75 17.35 -8.73
CA ARG A 62 -6.28 17.35 -8.69
C ARG A 62 -5.70 16.39 -9.75
N VAL A 63 -6.20 15.16 -9.80
CA VAL A 63 -5.76 14.16 -10.79
C VAL A 63 -6.11 14.58 -12.21
N VAL A 64 -7.28 15.20 -12.44
CA VAL A 64 -7.66 15.76 -13.76
C VAL A 64 -6.68 16.86 -14.19
N ARG A 65 -6.22 17.71 -13.26
CA ARG A 65 -5.19 18.72 -13.58
C ARG A 65 -3.85 18.07 -13.91
N ALA A 66 -3.42 17.11 -13.10
CA ALA A 66 -2.18 16.36 -13.33
C ALA A 66 -2.17 15.63 -14.68
N ALA A 67 -3.30 15.07 -15.10
CA ALA A 67 -3.44 14.40 -16.39
C ALA A 67 -3.22 15.35 -17.59
N LYS A 68 -3.52 16.65 -17.45
CA LYS A 68 -3.27 17.65 -18.51
C LYS A 68 -1.77 17.95 -18.71
N GLU A 69 -0.94 17.64 -17.73
CA GLU A 69 0.50 17.81 -17.80
C GLU A 69 1.21 16.65 -18.53
N LEU A 70 0.49 15.53 -18.77
CA LEU A 70 1.05 14.36 -19.46
C LEU A 70 1.05 14.55 -20.97
N THR A 71 2.18 14.22 -21.59
CA THR A 71 2.33 14.19 -23.06
C THR A 71 1.94 12.83 -23.63
N ASP A 72 1.81 12.73 -24.96
CA ASP A 72 1.51 11.47 -25.65
C ASP A 72 2.65 10.44 -25.50
N ASP A 73 3.89 10.90 -25.35
CA ASP A 73 5.05 10.04 -25.14
C ASP A 73 5.15 9.54 -23.69
N GLU A 74 4.52 10.22 -22.75
CA GLU A 74 4.53 9.87 -21.33
C GLU A 74 3.36 8.95 -20.94
N TRP A 75 2.25 9.00 -21.69
CA TRP A 75 1.00 8.37 -21.33
C TRP A 75 0.35 7.62 -22.50
N GLN A 76 0.35 6.31 -22.42
CA GLN A 76 -0.12 5.41 -23.48
C GLN A 76 -1.56 5.70 -23.94
N TYR A 77 -2.44 6.02 -23.00
CA TYR A 77 -3.86 6.26 -23.25
C TYR A 77 -4.24 7.76 -23.30
N ALA A 78 -3.30 8.62 -23.62
CA ALA A 78 -3.50 10.07 -23.64
C ALA A 78 -4.68 10.50 -24.56
N LYS A 79 -4.78 9.92 -25.76
CA LYS A 79 -5.88 10.19 -26.70
C LYS A 79 -7.23 9.81 -26.12
N ALA A 80 -7.33 8.64 -25.50
CA ALA A 80 -8.56 8.18 -24.86
C ALA A 80 -8.95 9.06 -23.66
N GLY A 81 -7.98 9.45 -22.85
CA GLY A 81 -8.18 10.32 -21.70
C GLY A 81 -8.64 11.73 -22.10
N ARG A 82 -8.06 12.30 -23.15
CA ARG A 82 -8.51 13.62 -23.67
C ARG A 82 -9.91 13.57 -24.28
N ALA A 83 -10.25 12.47 -24.99
CA ALA A 83 -11.53 12.33 -25.64
C ALA A 83 -12.68 11.99 -24.67
N LYS A 84 -12.44 11.12 -23.68
CA LYS A 84 -13.49 10.55 -22.82
C LYS A 84 -13.35 10.94 -21.35
N GLY A 85 -12.32 11.73 -20.99
CA GLY A 85 -11.95 12.03 -19.60
C GLY A 85 -11.25 10.86 -18.90
N VAL A 86 -10.57 11.18 -17.79
CA VAL A 86 -9.72 10.24 -17.06
C VAL A 86 -10.42 9.48 -15.93
N TYR A 87 -11.70 9.77 -15.71
CA TYR A 87 -12.49 9.11 -14.67
C TYR A 87 -13.85 8.66 -15.20
N ALA A 88 -14.47 7.75 -14.48
CA ALA A 88 -15.78 7.20 -14.79
C ALA A 88 -16.56 6.92 -13.51
N LYS A 89 -17.89 6.88 -13.64
CA LYS A 89 -18.78 6.38 -12.58
C LYS A 89 -18.53 4.88 -12.39
N CYS A 90 -18.44 4.43 -11.15
CA CYS A 90 -18.17 3.01 -10.84
C CYS A 90 -19.23 2.37 -9.93
N GLY A 91 -20.12 3.15 -9.35
CA GLY A 91 -21.14 2.63 -8.46
C GLY A 91 -21.85 3.72 -7.69
N LYS A 92 -22.41 3.32 -6.58
CA LYS A 92 -22.94 4.17 -5.52
C LYS A 92 -22.45 3.61 -4.18
N ASP A 93 -22.13 4.50 -3.25
CA ASP A 93 -21.85 4.13 -1.87
C ASP A 93 -23.12 3.71 -1.11
N GLU A 94 -22.97 3.35 0.15
CA GLU A 94 -24.05 2.89 1.04
C GLU A 94 -25.15 3.96 1.23
N GLU A 95 -24.80 5.24 1.12
CA GLU A 95 -25.72 6.36 1.17
C GLU A 95 -26.33 6.71 -0.19
N GLY A 96 -26.03 5.95 -1.24
CA GLY A 96 -26.56 6.14 -2.60
C GLY A 96 -25.89 7.24 -3.41
N ARG A 97 -24.79 7.83 -2.92
CA ARG A 97 -24.00 8.84 -3.64
C ARG A 97 -23.16 8.18 -4.73
N ILE A 98 -23.00 8.88 -5.86
CA ILE A 98 -22.24 8.36 -7.00
C ILE A 98 -20.75 8.26 -6.64
N GLU A 99 -20.19 7.08 -6.75
CA GLU A 99 -18.76 6.85 -6.68
C GLU A 99 -18.09 7.03 -8.03
N TRP A 100 -16.89 7.59 -7.98
CA TRP A 100 -16.06 7.86 -9.14
C TRP A 100 -14.67 7.23 -8.96
N ARG A 101 -14.18 6.60 -10.02
CA ARG A 101 -12.80 6.08 -10.07
C ARG A 101 -12.09 6.51 -11.34
N THR A 102 -10.77 6.34 -11.38
CA THR A 102 -10.02 6.47 -12.64
C THR A 102 -10.58 5.51 -13.68
N ARG A 103 -10.71 5.98 -14.90
CA ARG A 103 -11.24 5.19 -16.02
C ARG A 103 -10.40 3.93 -16.23
N LEU A 104 -11.04 2.82 -16.55
CA LEU A 104 -10.37 1.62 -17.05
C LEU A 104 -10.33 1.66 -18.57
N VAL A 105 -9.21 1.21 -19.13
CA VAL A 105 -9.00 0.99 -20.56
C VAL A 105 -8.20 -0.32 -20.68
N ASP A 106 -8.66 -1.23 -21.52
CA ASP A 106 -8.06 -2.55 -21.67
C ASP A 106 -7.83 -3.23 -20.29
N ASP A 107 -8.91 -3.30 -19.53
CA ASP A 107 -9.04 -3.94 -18.21
C ASP A 107 -8.12 -3.40 -17.09
N ALA A 108 -7.50 -2.23 -17.28
CA ALA A 108 -6.78 -1.61 -16.18
C ALA A 108 -6.83 -0.08 -16.21
N CYS A 109 -6.31 0.56 -15.15
CA CYS A 109 -6.30 2.00 -14.98
C CYS A 109 -5.74 2.72 -16.22
N ILE A 110 -6.43 3.75 -16.68
CA ILE A 110 -6.05 4.58 -17.83
C ILE A 110 -4.65 5.17 -17.72
N PHE A 111 -4.14 5.37 -16.49
CA PHE A 111 -2.79 5.89 -16.24
C PHE A 111 -1.71 4.80 -16.22
N LEU A 112 -2.08 3.53 -16.27
CA LEU A 112 -1.11 2.44 -16.29
C LEU A 112 -0.60 2.23 -17.73
N ASN A 113 0.63 2.65 -18.00
CA ASN A 113 1.35 2.26 -19.20
C ASN A 113 1.66 0.77 -19.16
N ARG A 114 1.39 0.06 -20.26
CA ARG A 114 1.60 -1.39 -20.38
C ARG A 114 3.03 -1.72 -20.80
N PRO A 115 3.49 -2.97 -20.61
CA PRO A 115 4.74 -3.44 -21.20
C PRO A 115 4.80 -3.17 -22.71
N GLY A 116 5.96 -2.70 -23.20
CA GLY A 116 6.15 -2.32 -24.60
C GLY A 116 5.84 -0.86 -24.94
N PHE A 117 5.22 -0.08 -24.05
CA PHE A 117 5.10 1.36 -24.25
C PHE A 117 6.47 2.05 -24.06
N PRO A 118 6.87 3.03 -24.90
CA PRO A 118 8.23 3.60 -24.88
C PRO A 118 8.64 4.22 -23.52
N ALA A 119 7.71 4.83 -22.78
CA ALA A 119 8.00 5.35 -21.44
C ALA A 119 8.17 4.26 -20.37
N GLY A 120 8.02 2.99 -20.73
CA GLY A 120 8.07 1.86 -19.82
C GLY A 120 6.73 1.58 -19.12
N PRO A 121 6.58 0.37 -18.55
CA PRO A 121 5.39 0.00 -17.78
C PRO A 121 5.30 0.79 -16.48
N GLY A 122 4.07 1.04 -16.02
CA GLY A 122 3.83 1.69 -14.74
C GLY A 122 2.92 2.91 -14.84
N CYS A 123 2.62 3.49 -13.70
CA CYS A 123 1.71 4.65 -13.62
C CYS A 123 2.35 5.89 -14.24
N ALA A 124 1.75 6.44 -15.30
CA ALA A 124 2.21 7.65 -15.99
C ALA A 124 2.32 8.86 -15.04
N LEU A 125 1.39 8.98 -14.07
CA LEU A 125 1.44 10.05 -13.05
C LEU A 125 2.65 9.89 -12.13
N HIS A 126 2.96 8.66 -11.70
CA HIS A 126 4.13 8.37 -10.88
C HIS A 126 5.42 8.67 -11.64
N GLN A 127 5.53 8.17 -12.87
CA GLN A 127 6.68 8.41 -13.73
C GLN A 127 6.88 9.92 -14.00
N LYS A 128 5.78 10.68 -14.19
CA LYS A 128 5.83 12.14 -14.32
C LYS A 128 6.39 12.81 -13.07
N ALA A 129 5.92 12.40 -11.89
CA ALA A 129 6.43 12.94 -10.63
C ALA A 129 7.94 12.73 -10.52
N MET A 130 8.43 11.52 -10.77
CA MET A 130 9.87 11.20 -10.75
C MET A 130 10.68 12.08 -11.72
N ARG A 131 10.20 12.22 -12.97
CA ARG A 131 10.91 13.03 -13.99
C ARG A 131 10.96 14.52 -13.66
N THR A 132 9.97 15.01 -12.93
CA THR A 132 9.86 16.45 -12.57
C THR A 132 10.36 16.78 -11.18
N GLY A 133 10.89 15.79 -10.42
CA GLY A 133 11.35 15.97 -9.04
C GLY A 133 10.22 16.31 -8.06
N ARG A 134 8.97 16.04 -8.41
CA ARG A 134 7.79 16.21 -7.53
C ARG A 134 7.53 14.93 -6.76
N HIS A 135 6.92 15.05 -5.61
CA HIS A 135 6.45 13.87 -4.90
C HIS A 135 5.22 13.27 -5.63
N HIS A 136 5.16 11.94 -5.73
CA HIS A 136 4.09 11.27 -6.49
C HIS A 136 2.69 11.51 -5.89
N SER A 137 2.58 11.80 -4.60
CA SER A 137 1.32 12.17 -3.94
C SER A 137 0.71 13.48 -4.46
N ASP A 138 1.49 14.32 -5.16
CA ASP A 138 0.97 15.55 -5.76
C ASP A 138 0.18 15.29 -7.04
N LEU A 139 0.41 14.15 -7.69
CA LEU A 139 -0.17 13.80 -8.98
C LEU A 139 -1.14 12.63 -8.92
N LYS A 140 -0.85 11.63 -8.09
CA LYS A 140 -1.65 10.39 -8.01
C LYS A 140 -2.93 10.58 -7.21
N PRO A 141 -3.98 9.77 -7.47
CA PRO A 141 -5.13 9.65 -6.56
C PRO A 141 -4.69 9.33 -5.13
N GLU A 142 -5.46 9.79 -4.14
CA GLU A 142 -5.12 9.61 -2.72
C GLU A 142 -4.90 8.13 -2.38
N VAL A 143 -5.82 7.24 -2.71
CA VAL A 143 -5.67 5.81 -2.44
C VAL A 143 -4.39 5.22 -3.06
N CYS A 144 -3.92 5.74 -4.21
CA CYS A 144 -2.74 5.20 -4.89
C CYS A 144 -1.40 5.60 -4.24
N TRP A 145 -1.35 6.70 -3.50
CA TRP A 145 -0.13 7.11 -2.83
C TRP A 145 -0.15 6.78 -1.34
N GLN A 146 -1.34 6.58 -0.76
CA GLN A 146 -1.47 6.13 0.63
C GLN A 146 -1.07 4.66 0.81
N LEU A 147 -1.38 3.79 -0.17
CA LEU A 147 -1.05 2.37 -0.05
C LEU A 147 0.46 2.15 0.16
N PRO A 148 0.84 1.31 1.13
CA PRO A 148 0.01 0.43 1.96
C PRO A 148 -0.34 1.01 3.34
N LEU A 149 -0.32 2.31 3.52
CA LEU A 149 -0.77 2.96 4.76
C LEU A 149 -2.28 3.12 4.75
N ARG A 150 -2.90 2.89 5.90
CA ARG A 150 -4.34 3.03 6.10
C ARG A 150 -4.61 3.85 7.35
N ARG A 151 -5.62 4.72 7.26
CA ARG A 151 -6.26 5.37 8.39
C ARG A 151 -7.72 4.94 8.44
N THR A 152 -8.18 4.55 9.62
CA THR A 152 -9.60 4.35 9.94
C THR A 152 -9.97 5.19 11.15
N ASP A 153 -11.12 5.81 11.13
CA ASP A 153 -11.64 6.64 12.23
C ASP A 153 -12.87 5.96 12.82
N GLU A 154 -12.95 5.89 14.14
CA GLU A 154 -14.05 5.33 14.89
C GLU A 154 -14.54 6.32 15.93
N ASP A 155 -15.81 6.73 15.82
CA ASP A 155 -16.47 7.58 16.84
C ASP A 155 -16.73 6.76 18.11
N GLN A 156 -16.39 7.33 19.27
CA GLN A 156 -16.60 6.71 20.55
C GLN A 156 -17.87 7.29 21.24
N GLU A 157 -18.45 6.54 22.17
CA GLU A 157 -19.65 6.95 22.89
C GLU A 157 -19.48 8.24 23.71
N ASP A 158 -18.26 8.54 24.14
CA ASP A 158 -17.89 9.75 24.88
C ASP A 158 -17.66 10.99 23.99
N GLY A 159 -17.87 10.86 22.68
CA GLY A 159 -17.68 11.92 21.69
C GLY A 159 -16.23 12.09 21.21
N THR A 160 -15.31 11.24 21.67
CA THR A 160 -13.94 11.21 21.12
C THR A 160 -13.87 10.41 19.84
N VAL A 161 -12.80 10.61 19.04
CA VAL A 161 -12.53 9.86 17.82
C VAL A 161 -11.23 9.10 17.98
N VAL A 162 -11.26 7.80 17.74
CA VAL A 162 -10.06 6.96 17.67
C VAL A 162 -9.66 6.76 16.22
N SER A 163 -8.50 7.31 15.83
CA SER A 163 -7.91 7.12 14.50
C SER A 163 -6.85 6.03 14.56
N THR A 164 -7.05 4.92 13.86
CA THR A 164 -6.04 3.86 13.72
C THR A 164 -5.24 4.09 12.45
N PHE A 165 -3.91 4.11 12.59
CA PHE A 165 -2.96 4.25 11.49
C PHE A 165 -2.08 3.00 11.42
N SER A 166 -2.26 2.21 10.37
CA SER A 166 -1.68 0.88 10.23
C SER A 166 -1.38 0.54 8.77
N GLU A 167 -0.93 -0.68 8.53
CA GLU A 167 -0.85 -1.24 7.19
C GLU A 167 -2.23 -1.45 6.58
N PHE A 168 -2.29 -1.40 5.26
CA PHE A 168 -3.47 -1.76 4.48
C PHE A 168 -3.46 -3.26 4.20
N GLY A 169 -4.17 -4.02 5.01
CA GLY A 169 -4.37 -5.45 4.84
C GLY A 169 -5.41 -5.79 3.76
N ARG A 170 -5.62 -7.08 3.52
CA ARG A 170 -6.61 -7.60 2.58
C ARG A 170 -8.05 -7.20 2.92
N ASP A 171 -8.36 -7.11 4.21
CA ASP A 171 -9.65 -6.63 4.74
C ASP A 171 -9.97 -5.19 4.30
N GLY A 172 -8.94 -4.36 4.18
CA GLY A 172 -9.08 -2.99 3.71
C GLY A 172 -9.50 -2.87 2.25
N TRP A 173 -9.29 -3.92 1.46
CA TRP A 173 -9.69 -3.95 0.05
C TRP A 173 -11.20 -4.15 -0.14
N GLY A 174 -11.90 -4.62 0.88
CA GLY A 174 -13.31 -4.98 0.82
C GLY A 174 -13.54 -6.41 0.31
N ASP A 175 -14.75 -6.67 -0.21
CA ASP A 175 -15.14 -7.97 -0.74
C ASP A 175 -14.15 -8.44 -1.81
N GLY A 176 -13.69 -9.69 -1.69
CA GLY A 176 -12.70 -10.27 -2.60
C GLY A 176 -11.24 -10.05 -2.23
N GLY A 177 -10.90 -9.19 -1.27
CA GLY A 177 -9.52 -8.99 -0.81
C GLY A 177 -8.87 -10.27 -0.28
N GLN A 178 -9.66 -11.12 0.38
CA GLN A 178 -9.22 -12.43 0.89
C GLN A 178 -8.92 -13.45 -0.23
N GLU A 179 -9.43 -13.23 -1.43
CA GLU A 179 -9.25 -14.11 -2.58
C GLU A 179 -7.96 -13.84 -3.35
N PHE A 180 -7.23 -12.77 -3.04
CA PHE A 180 -5.98 -12.47 -3.71
C PHE A 180 -4.95 -13.56 -3.49
N ALA A 181 -4.34 -14.04 -4.57
CA ALA A 181 -3.27 -15.04 -4.50
C ALA A 181 -1.99 -14.50 -3.86
N TRP A 182 -1.82 -13.17 -3.83
CA TRP A 182 -0.65 -12.48 -3.31
C TRP A 182 -1.03 -11.09 -2.78
N TRP A 183 -0.37 -10.66 -1.70
CA TRP A 183 -0.52 -9.32 -1.17
C TRP A 183 0.82 -8.79 -0.65
N CYS A 184 1.15 -7.54 -0.96
CA CYS A 184 2.50 -7.01 -0.76
C CYS A 184 2.91 -6.86 0.71
N THR A 185 1.98 -6.64 1.64
CA THR A 185 2.32 -6.55 3.07
C THR A 185 2.42 -7.93 3.74
N GLU A 186 2.09 -9.00 3.02
CA GLU A 186 2.27 -10.39 3.48
C GLU A 186 3.45 -11.09 2.77
N ALA A 187 4.11 -10.40 1.85
CA ALA A 187 5.10 -10.97 0.95
C ALA A 187 6.52 -10.59 1.38
N PRO A 188 7.35 -11.54 1.86
CA PRO A 188 8.70 -11.25 2.34
C PRO A 188 9.58 -10.50 1.34
N GLU A 189 9.37 -10.72 0.04
CA GLU A 189 10.08 -10.02 -1.03
C GLU A 189 9.84 -8.51 -1.08
N ALA A 190 8.78 -8.02 -0.45
CA ALA A 190 8.49 -6.59 -0.35
C ALA A 190 9.16 -5.91 0.87
N PHE A 191 9.75 -6.68 1.79
CA PHE A 191 10.41 -6.17 3.00
C PHE A 191 11.93 -6.09 2.79
N THR A 192 12.35 -5.27 1.84
CA THR A 192 13.77 -5.16 1.43
C THR A 192 14.24 -3.71 1.29
N ALA A 193 13.48 -2.73 1.81
CA ALA A 193 13.87 -1.33 1.80
C ALA A 193 15.12 -1.09 2.67
N ALA A 194 15.92 -0.09 2.29
CA ALA A 194 17.06 0.33 3.08
C ALA A 194 16.67 1.04 4.39
N GLU A 195 15.52 1.70 4.37
CA GLU A 195 14.99 2.45 5.50
C GLU A 195 13.62 1.93 5.92
N PRO A 196 13.24 2.06 7.21
CA PRO A 196 11.93 1.65 7.67
C PRO A 196 10.82 2.55 7.08
N VAL A 197 9.59 2.01 7.03
CA VAL A 197 8.41 2.66 6.45
C VAL A 197 8.22 4.09 6.96
N TYR A 198 8.38 4.33 8.28
CA TYR A 198 8.18 5.67 8.84
C TYR A 198 9.18 6.73 8.32
N ARG A 199 10.28 6.30 7.69
CA ARG A 199 11.25 7.15 7.01
C ARG A 199 10.99 7.20 5.50
N SER A 200 10.91 6.04 4.86
CA SER A 200 10.77 5.91 3.41
C SER A 200 9.44 6.47 2.88
N MET A 201 8.37 6.44 3.70
CA MET A 201 7.05 7.00 3.39
C MET A 201 6.73 8.25 4.23
N GLY A 202 7.75 9.03 4.59
CA GLY A 202 7.59 10.19 5.46
C GLY A 202 6.68 11.29 4.91
N GLU A 203 6.67 11.51 3.59
CA GLU A 203 5.80 12.52 2.95
C GLU A 203 4.33 12.09 2.96
N GLU A 204 4.06 10.80 2.70
CA GLU A 204 2.72 10.23 2.79
C GLU A 204 2.20 10.33 4.23
N MET A 205 3.02 9.95 5.20
CA MET A 205 2.67 10.03 6.61
C MET A 205 2.37 11.47 7.04
N ARG A 206 3.18 12.46 6.63
CA ARG A 206 2.90 13.88 6.91
C ARG A 206 1.55 14.33 6.35
N LYS A 207 1.21 13.90 5.15
CA LYS A 207 -0.08 14.22 4.52
C LYS A 207 -1.27 13.58 5.24
N MET A 208 -1.07 12.40 5.84
CA MET A 208 -2.13 11.66 6.54
C MET A 208 -2.26 12.04 8.02
N LEU A 209 -1.16 12.30 8.69
CA LEU A 209 -1.10 12.57 10.15
C LEU A 209 -1.00 14.08 10.47
N GLY A 210 -0.57 14.89 9.52
CA GLY A 210 -0.10 16.26 9.78
C GLY A 210 1.35 16.29 10.30
N ASP A 211 1.99 17.44 10.15
CA ASP A 211 3.42 17.61 10.47
C ASP A 211 3.74 17.37 11.95
N ASP A 212 2.90 17.84 12.84
CA ASP A 212 3.21 17.82 14.28
C ASP A 212 3.06 16.43 14.87
N LEU A 213 2.00 15.70 14.51
CA LEU A 213 1.84 14.30 14.92
C LEU A 213 2.93 13.43 14.27
N TYR A 214 3.23 13.62 12.98
CA TYR A 214 4.31 12.89 12.32
C TYR A 214 5.65 13.05 13.05
N LYS A 215 6.03 14.27 13.46
CA LYS A 215 7.26 14.51 14.25
C LYS A 215 7.25 13.74 15.57
N GLN A 216 6.12 13.72 16.28
CA GLN A 216 6.00 12.98 17.54
C GLN A 216 6.14 11.47 17.31
N VAL A 217 5.49 10.93 16.29
CA VAL A 217 5.58 9.51 15.91
C VAL A 217 7.02 9.14 15.55
N VAL A 218 7.69 9.94 14.73
CA VAL A 218 9.10 9.71 14.35
C VAL A 218 10.01 9.71 15.57
N ALA A 219 9.89 10.71 16.46
CA ALA A 219 10.71 10.77 17.67
C ALA A 219 10.51 9.52 18.55
N TYR A 220 9.26 9.09 18.73
CA TYR A 220 8.96 7.87 19.47
C TYR A 220 9.57 6.62 18.81
N LEU A 221 9.42 6.47 17.48
CA LEU A 221 9.94 5.31 16.77
C LEU A 221 11.47 5.25 16.75
N ASP A 222 12.15 6.39 16.66
CA ASP A 222 13.61 6.46 16.77
C ASP A 222 14.11 6.00 18.15
N GLU A 223 13.45 6.44 19.22
CA GLU A 223 13.78 5.97 20.57
C GLU A 223 13.44 4.49 20.74
N ARG A 224 12.26 4.08 20.25
CA ARG A 224 11.76 2.70 20.40
C ARG A 224 12.63 1.67 19.67
N THR A 225 13.16 2.00 18.50
CA THR A 225 14.05 1.11 17.74
C THR A 225 15.41 0.93 18.41
N GLN A 226 15.84 1.89 19.23
CA GLN A 226 17.08 1.81 20.02
C GLN A 226 16.88 1.13 21.38
N SER A 227 15.63 0.86 21.79
CA SER A 227 15.30 0.25 23.07
C SER A 227 15.67 -1.24 23.13
N LYS A 228 15.74 -1.79 24.37
CA LYS A 228 15.93 -3.23 24.60
C LYS A 228 14.78 -3.80 25.42
N PRO A 229 14.02 -4.76 24.89
CA PRO A 229 14.11 -5.34 23.54
C PRO A 229 13.65 -4.35 22.45
N PRO A 230 14.12 -4.49 21.20
CA PRO A 230 13.64 -3.70 20.08
C PRO A 230 12.16 -4.03 19.78
N PRO A 231 11.47 -3.27 18.91
CA PRO A 231 10.15 -3.65 18.40
C PRO A 231 10.18 -5.08 17.82
N ALA A 232 9.09 -5.80 17.95
CA ALA A 232 8.97 -7.08 17.25
C ALA A 232 9.02 -6.81 15.73
N PRO A 233 9.77 -7.61 14.95
CA PRO A 233 9.80 -7.46 13.50
C PRO A 233 8.43 -7.79 12.91
N HIS A 234 8.13 -7.22 11.75
CA HIS A 234 6.92 -7.56 11.02
C HIS A 234 6.91 -9.06 10.67
N PRO A 235 5.77 -9.78 10.79
CA PRO A 235 5.72 -11.23 10.52
C PRO A 235 6.26 -11.61 9.14
N SER A 236 6.01 -10.81 8.11
CA SER A 236 6.48 -11.05 6.74
C SER A 236 7.97 -10.71 6.53
N GLU A 237 8.59 -9.99 7.45
CA GLU A 237 10.02 -9.65 7.42
C GLU A 237 10.88 -10.78 8.01
N VAL A 238 10.28 -11.65 8.81
CA VAL A 238 10.98 -12.77 9.43
C VAL A 238 11.06 -13.94 8.44
N PRO A 239 12.28 -14.43 8.09
CA PRO A 239 12.41 -15.61 7.25
C PRO A 239 11.70 -16.80 7.90
N VAL A 240 10.78 -17.45 7.20
CA VAL A 240 10.15 -18.69 7.67
C VAL A 240 11.23 -19.78 7.72
N GLN A 241 11.78 -20.03 8.90
CA GLN A 241 12.68 -21.15 9.11
C GLN A 241 11.85 -22.44 9.14
N PHE A 242 11.79 -23.14 8.01
CA PHE A 242 11.32 -24.51 7.99
C PHE A 242 12.30 -25.40 8.74
N THR A 243 12.10 -25.59 10.03
CA THR A 243 12.79 -26.67 10.76
C THR A 243 12.31 -28.00 10.19
N ARG A 244 13.08 -28.59 9.27
CA ARG A 244 12.87 -29.99 8.89
C ARG A 244 13.00 -30.81 10.17
N ARG A 245 11.88 -31.26 10.74
CA ARG A 245 11.89 -32.29 11.76
C ARG A 245 12.62 -33.50 11.16
N ARG A 246 13.83 -33.80 11.66
CA ARG A 246 14.49 -35.03 11.32
C ARG A 246 13.54 -36.17 11.74
N PRO A 247 13.24 -37.12 10.84
CA PRO A 247 12.46 -38.28 11.21
C PRO A 247 13.23 -38.99 12.34
N ALA A 248 12.52 -39.32 13.42
CA ALA A 248 13.09 -40.07 14.53
C ALA A 248 13.70 -41.37 13.97
N ALA A 249 14.97 -41.59 14.27
CA ALA A 249 15.67 -42.83 13.89
C ALA A 249 14.86 -44.02 14.45
N ARG A 250 14.34 -44.85 13.55
CA ARG A 250 13.72 -46.14 13.97
C ARG A 250 14.78 -46.98 14.69
N GLY A 251 14.60 -47.15 15.99
CA GLY A 251 15.43 -48.06 16.79
C GLY A 251 15.39 -49.46 16.18
N SER A 252 16.54 -49.96 15.77
CA SER A 252 16.73 -51.33 15.35
C SER A 252 16.59 -52.24 16.58
N ASN A 253 15.47 -52.89 16.72
CA ASN A 253 15.24 -53.90 17.73
C ASN A 253 16.00 -55.17 17.30
N GLY A 254 17.24 -55.32 17.83
CA GLY A 254 18.06 -56.51 17.65
C GLY A 254 17.47 -57.68 18.43
N SER A 255 16.81 -58.60 17.74
CA SER A 255 16.41 -59.87 18.31
C SER A 255 17.64 -60.72 18.61
N ARG A 256 17.99 -60.80 19.87
CA ARG A 256 18.94 -61.88 20.36
C ARG A 256 18.19 -63.19 20.37
N ARG A 257 18.43 -64.04 19.39
CA ARG A 257 18.15 -65.49 19.50
C ARG A 257 19.18 -66.09 20.44
N ARG A 258 18.73 -66.65 21.53
CA ARG A 258 19.52 -67.60 22.35
C ARG A 258 19.35 -69.00 21.75
N ARG A 259 20.44 -69.66 21.61
CA ARG A 259 20.55 -71.17 21.59
C ARG A 259 20.58 -71.67 23.02
#